data_9d6690cf02f56a4909664fc7238d9a25
#
_entry.id   9d6690cf02f56a4909664fc7238d9a25
#
_cell.length_a   1.000
_cell.length_b   1.000
_cell.length_c   1.000
_cell.angle_alpha   90.00
_cell.angle_beta   90.00
_cell.angle_gamma   90.00
#
_symmetry.space_group_name_H-M   'P 1'
#
loop_
_entity.id
_entity.type
_entity.pdbx_description
1 polymer ?
#
loop_
_entity_poly.entity_id
_entity_poly.type
_entity_poly.pdbx_seq_one_letter_code
_entity_poly.pdbx_strand_id
1 'polypeptide(L)'
;MDSLAEPSKLLVARRSAPEQLAGLWEFPGGKVEPGEEPEAALARELLEELGIAVRLGAELPAQVPGGWPLNHRASMRVWFAEIAHGEPKALEDHDELRWVALEDHSGVLGLPWIPADFPIVRALLAAVAVRAAGARS
;
A
#
# COMPACT_ATOMS: atom_id res chain seq x y z
N MET A 1 1.31 -6.32 -3.32
CA MET A 1 0.60 -7.62 -3.31
C MET A 1 1.50 -8.72 -3.85
N ASP A 2 1.10 -9.95 -3.65
CA ASP A 2 1.90 -11.11 -4.07
C ASP A 2 1.96 -11.28 -5.60
N SER A 3 0.91 -10.90 -6.30
CA SER A 3 0.84 -10.98 -7.76
C SER A 3 -0.09 -9.92 -8.31
N LEU A 4 0.32 -9.25 -9.39
CA LEU A 4 -0.55 -8.30 -10.10
C LEU A 4 -1.59 -9.04 -10.95
N ALA A 5 -1.21 -10.19 -11.50
CA ALA A 5 -2.10 -10.97 -12.35
C ALA A 5 -3.19 -11.68 -11.56
N GLU A 6 -2.82 -12.27 -10.42
CA GLU A 6 -3.74 -13.01 -9.56
C GLU A 6 -3.50 -12.65 -8.09
N PRO A 7 -3.90 -11.44 -7.68
CA PRO A 7 -3.64 -11.00 -6.30
C PRO A 7 -4.41 -11.82 -5.28
N SER A 8 -3.71 -12.34 -4.28
CA SER A 8 -4.31 -13.10 -3.19
C SER A 8 -3.89 -12.62 -1.81
N LYS A 9 -2.75 -11.94 -1.72
CA LYS A 9 -2.21 -11.43 -0.45
C LYS A 9 -1.71 -10.01 -0.61
N LEU A 10 -1.87 -9.24 0.45
CA LEU A 10 -1.42 -7.85 0.53
C LEU A 10 -0.34 -7.74 1.59
N LEU A 11 0.77 -7.09 1.26
CA LEU A 11 1.83 -6.79 2.21
C LEU A 11 1.50 -5.50 2.92
N VAL A 12 1.49 -5.55 4.25
CA VAL A 12 1.21 -4.39 5.11
C VAL A 12 2.35 -4.22 6.10
N ALA A 13 2.59 -2.98 6.51
CA ALA A 13 3.70 -2.64 7.39
C ALA A 13 3.18 -1.94 8.64
N ARG A 14 3.72 -2.33 9.82
CA ARG A 14 3.38 -1.70 11.07
C ARG A 14 4.44 -0.66 11.42
N ARG A 15 4.01 0.53 11.72
CA ARG A 15 4.90 1.62 12.10
C ARG A 15 5.44 1.44 13.51
N SER A 16 6.72 1.80 13.68
CA SER A 16 7.37 1.87 14.98
C SER A 16 7.62 3.32 15.42
N ALA A 17 7.51 4.27 14.50
CA ALA A 17 7.74 5.69 14.74
C ALA A 17 6.93 6.53 13.75
N PRO A 18 6.62 7.79 14.05
CA PRO A 18 6.74 8.41 15.35
C PRO A 18 5.78 7.80 16.39
N GLU A 19 5.94 8.17 17.65
CA GLU A 19 5.16 7.60 18.74
C GLU A 19 3.64 7.62 18.51
N GLN A 20 3.14 8.70 17.90
CA GLN A 20 1.71 8.86 17.64
C GLN A 20 1.17 7.84 16.63
N LEU A 21 2.02 7.28 15.79
CA LEU A 21 1.65 6.31 14.76
C LEU A 21 2.14 4.89 15.08
N ALA A 22 2.95 4.73 16.12
CA ALA A 22 3.49 3.42 16.49
C ALA A 22 2.39 2.41 16.78
N GLY A 23 2.52 1.22 16.22
CA GLY A 23 1.52 0.16 16.34
C GLY A 23 0.42 0.19 15.29
N LEU A 24 0.37 1.23 14.45
CA LEU A 24 -0.60 1.33 13.35
C LEU A 24 -0.03 0.74 12.07
N TRP A 25 -0.92 0.15 11.27
CA TRP A 25 -0.56 -0.45 9.99
C TRP A 25 -0.77 0.53 8.85
N GLU A 26 0.02 0.38 7.81
CA GLU A 26 -0.07 1.21 6.62
C GLU A 26 0.36 0.46 5.37
N PHE A 27 0.03 1.02 4.21
CA PHE A 27 0.65 0.59 2.96
C PHE A 27 2.09 1.11 2.93
N PRO A 28 3.04 0.29 2.45
CA PRO A 28 4.42 0.76 2.27
C PRO A 28 4.48 1.90 1.26
N GLY A 29 5.35 2.85 1.49
CA GLY A 29 5.57 3.99 0.61
C GLY A 29 6.01 5.21 1.38
N GLY A 30 6.19 6.31 0.68
CA GLY A 30 6.66 7.53 1.29
C GLY A 30 6.37 8.76 0.45
N LYS A 31 7.06 9.85 0.77
CA LYS A 31 6.83 11.15 0.16
C LYS A 31 7.59 11.31 -1.15
N VAL A 32 6.97 12.02 -2.09
CA VAL A 32 7.62 12.47 -3.32
C VAL A 32 8.50 13.67 -2.98
N GLU A 33 9.79 13.60 -3.33
CA GLU A 33 10.72 14.70 -3.15
C GLU A 33 10.67 15.65 -4.35
N PRO A 34 11.10 16.92 -4.18
CA PRO A 34 11.10 17.88 -5.28
C PRO A 34 11.86 17.37 -6.51
N GLY A 35 11.23 17.48 -7.68
CA GLY A 35 11.83 17.02 -8.92
C GLY A 35 11.71 15.53 -9.20
N GLU A 36 11.08 14.80 -8.31
CA GLU A 36 10.93 13.34 -8.41
C GLU A 36 9.56 12.98 -8.99
N GLU A 37 9.53 12.00 -9.91
CA GLU A 37 8.25 11.47 -10.39
C GLU A 37 7.63 10.59 -9.30
N PRO A 38 6.28 10.57 -9.15
CA PRO A 38 5.63 9.78 -8.10
C PRO A 38 5.98 8.29 -8.13
N GLU A 39 6.06 7.69 -9.32
CA GLU A 39 6.42 6.26 -9.43
C GLU A 39 7.86 5.99 -9.02
N ALA A 40 8.77 6.90 -9.37
CA ALA A 40 10.18 6.79 -8.97
C ALA A 40 10.34 6.98 -7.47
N ALA A 41 9.57 7.91 -6.89
CA ALA A 41 9.55 8.13 -5.44
C ALA A 41 9.10 6.87 -4.71
N LEU A 42 8.03 6.23 -5.18
CA LEU A 42 7.52 5.00 -4.59
C LEU A 42 8.56 3.89 -4.65
N ALA A 43 9.22 3.70 -5.80
CA ALA A 43 10.27 2.69 -5.96
C ALA A 43 11.43 2.94 -4.98
N ARG A 44 11.85 4.20 -4.85
CA ARG A 44 12.92 4.59 -3.94
C ARG A 44 12.56 4.31 -2.48
N GLU A 45 11.36 4.71 -2.07
CA GLU A 45 10.88 4.52 -0.69
C GLU A 45 10.77 3.04 -0.34
N LEU A 46 10.27 2.20 -1.26
CA LEU A 46 10.15 0.76 -1.01
C LEU A 46 11.51 0.09 -0.89
N LEU A 47 12.50 0.57 -1.62
CA LEU A 47 13.86 0.08 -1.48
C LEU A 47 14.44 0.47 -0.11
N GLU A 48 14.24 1.72 0.33
CA GLU A 48 14.72 2.21 1.61
C GLU A 48 14.01 1.56 2.80
N GLU A 49 12.69 1.43 2.72
CA GLU A 49 11.88 0.94 3.84
C GLU A 49 11.83 -0.59 3.94
N LEU A 50 11.84 -1.29 2.82
CA LEU A 50 11.64 -2.74 2.79
C LEU A 50 12.76 -3.53 2.11
N GLY A 51 13.67 -2.86 1.43
CA GLY A 51 14.76 -3.53 0.72
C GLY A 51 14.32 -4.28 -0.52
N ILE A 52 13.25 -3.85 -1.17
CA ILE A 52 12.70 -4.53 -2.36
C ILE A 52 12.63 -3.62 -3.57
N ALA A 53 12.69 -4.23 -4.75
CA ALA A 53 12.34 -3.60 -6.01
C ALA A 53 10.97 -4.12 -6.43
N VAL A 54 10.12 -3.24 -6.95
CA VAL A 54 8.73 -3.58 -7.29
C VAL A 54 8.44 -3.34 -8.76
N ARG A 55 7.42 -4.04 -9.25
CA ARG A 55 6.79 -3.76 -10.55
C ARG A 55 5.45 -3.11 -10.25
N LEU A 56 5.24 -1.91 -10.80
CA LEU A 56 4.00 -1.19 -10.61
C LEU A 56 2.95 -1.62 -11.63
N GLY A 57 1.72 -1.77 -11.18
CA GLY A 57 0.56 -2.00 -12.02
C GLY A 57 -0.26 -0.74 -12.17
N ALA A 58 -1.57 -0.89 -12.20
CA ALA A 58 -2.50 0.22 -12.33
C ALA A 58 -2.50 1.10 -11.08
N GLU A 59 -2.74 2.37 -11.27
CA GLU A 59 -2.99 3.28 -10.14
C GLU A 59 -4.40 3.01 -9.59
N LEU A 60 -4.53 3.01 -8.27
CA LEU A 60 -5.83 2.92 -7.61
C LEU A 60 -6.44 4.32 -7.59
N PRO A 61 -7.48 4.58 -8.41
CA PRO A 61 -8.01 5.93 -8.55
C PRO A 61 -8.75 6.39 -7.30
N ALA A 62 -8.51 7.65 -6.92
CA ALA A 62 -9.27 8.32 -5.89
C ALA A 62 -10.50 8.97 -6.49
N GLN A 63 -11.52 9.21 -5.66
CA GLN A 63 -12.76 9.87 -6.08
C GLN A 63 -12.60 11.37 -6.25
N VAL A 64 -11.51 11.94 -5.73
CA VAL A 64 -11.24 13.38 -5.80
C VAL A 64 -9.97 13.65 -6.61
N PRO A 65 -9.88 14.80 -7.29
CA PRO A 65 -8.66 15.17 -8.03
C PRO A 65 -7.44 15.25 -7.11
N GLY A 66 -6.29 14.86 -7.64
CA GLY A 66 -5.02 14.95 -6.93
C GLY A 66 -4.65 13.74 -6.09
N GLY A 67 -5.57 12.77 -5.94
CA GLY A 67 -5.30 11.53 -5.21
C GLY A 67 -6.08 11.39 -3.90
N TRP A 68 -5.66 10.45 -3.08
CA TRP A 68 -6.30 10.14 -1.80
C TRP A 68 -5.95 11.19 -0.76
N PRO A 69 -6.94 11.77 -0.04
CA PRO A 69 -6.64 12.77 0.98
C PRO A 69 -5.81 12.18 2.13
N LEU A 70 -4.71 12.83 2.46
CA LEU A 70 -3.90 12.51 3.64
C LEU A 70 -4.22 13.46 4.78
N ASN A 71 -4.29 14.75 4.45
CA ASN A 71 -4.74 15.81 5.34
C ASN A 71 -5.19 16.99 4.47
N HIS A 72 -5.54 18.11 5.08
CA HIS A 72 -6.03 19.27 4.34
C HIS A 72 -5.01 19.93 3.39
N ARG A 73 -3.73 19.52 3.47
CA ARG A 73 -2.64 20.08 2.66
C ARG A 73 -1.99 19.10 1.71
N ALA A 74 -2.26 17.79 1.88
CA ALA A 74 -1.55 16.75 1.14
C ALA A 74 -2.50 15.64 0.71
N SER A 75 -2.18 15.01 -0.40
CA SER A 75 -2.87 13.83 -0.88
C SER A 75 -1.85 12.77 -1.27
N MET A 76 -2.31 11.51 -1.36
CA MET A 76 -1.49 10.37 -1.71
C MET A 76 -1.95 9.78 -3.03
N ARG A 77 -1.02 9.24 -3.79
CA ARG A 77 -1.31 8.42 -4.96
C ARG A 77 -0.93 6.98 -4.64
N VAL A 78 -1.75 6.03 -5.06
CA VAL A 78 -1.61 4.62 -4.70
C VAL A 78 -1.61 3.77 -5.97
N TRP A 79 -0.67 2.85 -6.08
CA TRP A 79 -0.57 1.91 -7.19
C TRP A 79 -0.61 0.48 -6.68
N PHE A 80 -1.18 -0.40 -7.49
CA PHE A 80 -0.98 -1.82 -7.29
C PHE A 80 0.47 -2.16 -7.66
N ALA A 81 1.11 -2.99 -6.86
CA ALA A 81 2.50 -3.36 -7.10
C ALA A 81 2.76 -4.81 -6.67
N GLU A 82 3.72 -5.46 -7.33
CA GLU A 82 4.22 -6.75 -6.90
C GLU A 82 5.74 -6.68 -6.74
N ILE A 83 6.31 -7.54 -5.90
CA ILE A 83 7.75 -7.59 -5.70
C ILE A 83 8.40 -8.20 -6.94
N ALA A 84 9.31 -7.44 -7.56
CA ALA A 84 10.09 -7.92 -8.70
C ALA A 84 11.40 -8.54 -8.24
N HIS A 85 11.99 -8.05 -7.15
CA HIS A 85 13.28 -8.51 -6.65
C HIS A 85 13.41 -8.19 -5.17
N GLY A 86 14.05 -9.09 -4.43
CA GLY A 86 14.34 -8.93 -3.02
C GLY A 86 13.31 -9.57 -2.12
N GLU A 87 13.68 -9.72 -0.86
CA GLU A 87 12.80 -10.23 0.19
C GLU A 87 12.48 -9.09 1.15
N PRO A 88 11.19 -8.80 1.39
CA PRO A 88 10.83 -7.64 2.21
C PRO A 88 11.23 -7.82 3.66
N LYS A 89 11.78 -6.77 4.24
CA LYS A 89 12.16 -6.69 5.65
C LYS A 89 11.67 -5.37 6.22
N ALA A 90 11.28 -5.38 7.48
CA ALA A 90 10.91 -4.16 8.19
C ALA A 90 12.20 -3.37 8.50
N LEU A 91 12.45 -2.33 7.73
CA LEU A 91 13.60 -1.45 7.89
C LEU A 91 13.14 -0.13 8.55
N GLU A 92 13.45 1.01 7.98
CA GLU A 92 13.17 2.33 8.55
C GLU A 92 11.73 2.49 9.07
N ASP A 93 11.60 2.90 10.34
CA ASP A 93 10.33 3.27 10.98
C ASP A 93 9.24 2.20 11.01
N HIS A 94 9.60 0.94 10.72
CA HIS A 94 8.70 -0.20 10.76
C HIS A 94 9.28 -1.31 11.62
N ASP A 95 8.42 -2.04 12.34
CA ASP A 95 8.85 -3.13 13.21
C ASP A 95 8.23 -4.48 12.86
N GLU A 96 7.26 -4.50 11.96
CA GLU A 96 6.64 -5.74 11.51
C GLU A 96 6.12 -5.59 10.09
N LEU A 97 6.24 -6.66 9.30
CA LEU A 97 5.57 -6.82 8.03
C LEU A 97 4.63 -8.00 8.12
N ARG A 98 3.51 -7.95 7.42
CA ARG A 98 2.55 -9.05 7.41
C ARG A 98 1.94 -9.18 6.02
N TRP A 99 1.81 -10.41 5.56
CA TRP A 99 1.01 -10.74 4.39
C TRP A 99 -0.39 -11.09 4.88
N VAL A 100 -1.38 -10.36 4.41
CA VAL A 100 -2.79 -10.61 4.77
C VAL A 100 -3.56 -11.11 3.56
N ALA A 101 -4.43 -12.09 3.77
CA ALA A 101 -5.24 -12.64 2.69
C ALA A 101 -6.29 -11.63 2.23
N LEU A 102 -6.31 -11.32 0.93
CA LEU A 102 -7.26 -10.36 0.38
C LEU A 102 -8.71 -10.85 0.46
N GLU A 103 -8.92 -12.16 0.54
CA GLU A 103 -10.24 -12.75 0.71
C GLU A 103 -10.82 -12.52 2.11
N ASP A 104 -9.96 -12.35 3.09
CA ASP A 104 -10.37 -12.15 4.49
C ASP A 104 -10.63 -10.65 4.74
N HIS A 105 -11.74 -10.15 4.22
CA HIS A 105 -12.09 -8.74 4.35
C HIS A 105 -12.19 -8.29 5.80
N SER A 106 -12.76 -9.14 6.67
CA SER A 106 -12.87 -8.83 8.10
C SER A 106 -11.50 -8.70 8.75
N GLY A 107 -10.57 -9.60 8.42
CA GLY A 107 -9.21 -9.55 8.94
C GLY A 107 -8.45 -8.34 8.45
N VAL A 108 -8.58 -8.00 7.17
CA VAL A 108 -7.92 -6.82 6.59
C VAL A 108 -8.47 -5.54 7.21
N LEU A 109 -9.80 -5.38 7.24
CA LEU A 109 -10.45 -4.19 7.78
C LEU A 109 -10.31 -4.09 9.31
N GLY A 110 -10.08 -5.21 9.98
CA GLY A 110 -9.91 -5.25 11.42
C GLY A 110 -8.53 -4.84 11.92
N LEU A 111 -7.56 -4.65 11.03
CA LEU A 111 -6.25 -4.15 11.44
C LEU A 111 -6.35 -2.68 11.88
N PRO A 112 -5.53 -2.25 12.86
CA PRO A 112 -5.50 -0.85 13.28
C PRO A 112 -4.70 -0.01 12.25
N TRP A 113 -5.36 0.35 11.17
CA TRP A 113 -4.77 1.15 10.10
C TRP A 113 -4.58 2.60 10.52
N ILE A 114 -3.58 3.26 9.94
CA ILE A 114 -3.53 4.73 9.95
C ILE A 114 -4.85 5.24 9.36
N PRO A 115 -5.52 6.20 10.02
CA PRO A 115 -6.85 6.63 9.58
C PRO A 115 -6.96 7.03 8.11
N ALA A 116 -5.95 7.67 7.55
CA ALA A 116 -5.94 8.08 6.15
C ALA A 116 -5.98 6.90 5.18
N ASP A 117 -5.55 5.70 5.63
CA ASP A 117 -5.49 4.52 4.78
C ASP A 117 -6.81 3.73 4.73
N PHE A 118 -7.73 3.93 5.68
CA PHE A 118 -8.99 3.19 5.71
C PHE A 118 -9.81 3.29 4.41
N PRO A 119 -10.04 4.50 3.86
CA PRO A 119 -10.78 4.59 2.59
C PRO A 119 -10.06 3.86 1.45
N ILE A 120 -8.73 3.88 1.46
CA ILE A 120 -7.91 3.22 0.45
C ILE A 120 -8.05 1.71 0.56
N VAL A 121 -8.04 1.16 1.78
CA VAL A 121 -8.22 -0.27 2.04
C VAL A 121 -9.57 -0.74 1.48
N ARG A 122 -10.64 0.00 1.73
CA ARG A 122 -11.97 -0.34 1.22
C ARG A 122 -12.01 -0.34 -0.30
N ALA A 123 -11.43 0.69 -0.92
CA ALA A 123 -11.37 0.78 -2.38
C ALA A 123 -10.52 -0.33 -3.00
N LEU A 124 -9.41 -0.68 -2.35
CA LEU A 124 -8.55 -1.77 -2.78
C LEU A 124 -9.31 -3.10 -2.78
N LEU A 125 -9.99 -3.43 -1.69
CA LEU A 125 -10.76 -4.67 -1.59
C LEU A 125 -11.87 -4.75 -2.64
N ALA A 126 -12.55 -3.63 -2.90
CA ALA A 126 -13.57 -3.55 -3.94
C ALA A 126 -12.96 -3.76 -5.33
N ALA A 127 -11.83 -3.13 -5.61
CA ALA A 127 -11.16 -3.25 -6.91
C ALA A 127 -10.67 -4.68 -7.17
N VAL A 128 -10.13 -5.35 -6.16
CA VAL A 128 -9.67 -6.74 -6.27
C VAL A 128 -10.87 -7.68 -6.51
N ALA A 129 -11.98 -7.44 -5.82
CA ALA A 129 -13.21 -8.24 -6.00
C ALA A 129 -13.76 -8.10 -7.43
N VAL A 130 -13.77 -6.90 -7.99
CA VAL A 130 -14.20 -6.65 -9.37
C VAL A 130 -13.29 -7.38 -10.36
N ARG A 131 -11.97 -7.34 -10.16
CA ARG A 131 -11.01 -8.05 -11.02
C ARG A 131 -11.23 -9.55 -10.97
N ALA A 132 -11.44 -10.11 -9.78
CA ALA A 132 -11.68 -11.54 -9.60
C ALA A 132 -12.98 -11.96 -10.29
N ALA A 133 -14.04 -11.16 -10.18
CA ALA A 133 -15.32 -11.42 -10.86
C ALA A 133 -15.16 -11.35 -12.38
N GLY A 134 -14.42 -10.36 -12.90
CA GLY A 134 -14.13 -10.23 -14.33
C GLY A 134 -13.34 -11.41 -14.88
N ALA A 135 -12.38 -11.91 -14.12
CA ALA A 135 -11.57 -13.05 -14.52
C ALA A 135 -12.37 -14.36 -14.59
N ARG A 136 -13.49 -14.45 -13.88
CA ARG A 136 -14.36 -15.64 -13.85
C ARG A 136 -15.42 -15.63 -14.95
N SER A 137 -15.62 -14.49 -15.56
CA SER A 137 -16.59 -14.34 -16.64
C SER A 137 -15.93 -14.49 -18.01
#